data_f9633ba04b5c6205b03ab779bbbca551
#
_entry.id   f9633ba04b5c6205b03ab779bbbca551
#
_cell.length_a   1.000
_cell.length_b   1.000
_cell.length_c   1.000
_cell.angle_alpha   90.00
_cell.angle_beta   90.00
_cell.angle_gamma   90.00
#
_symmetry.space_group_name_H-M   'P 1'
#
loop_
_entity.id
_entity.type
_entity.pdbx_description
1 polymer ?
#
loop_
_entity_poly.entity_id
_entity_poly.type
_entity_poly.pdbx_seq_one_letter_code
_entity_poly.pdbx_strand_id
1 'polypeptide(L)'
;QLGGQAMLHLGLAVSREEDDDDTIRRRARPESHQDSHRLINTGKIANIDGFSKIGLEAAYVNRRFSAQSEFVRQKIARRIGSDLTFDGYYAYASYFLTNDRRPYSTSDAAFGTVSPSSPDGAWQIAARISNLELTDRDITGGEANIITLGVNYYMNRNLRFSANYILADSDDIAGDDDPNAIQLRIRYTF
;
A
#
# COMPACT_ATOMS: atom_id res chain seq x y z
N GLN A 1 -2.03 -25.83 -18.31
CA GLN A 1 -3.49 -25.52 -18.32
C GLN A 1 -3.75 -24.41 -17.31
N LEU A 2 -4.05 -23.19 -17.77
CA LEU A 2 -4.56 -22.10 -16.94
C LEU A 2 -6.05 -22.34 -16.66
N GLY A 3 -6.39 -23.47 -16.07
CA GLY A 3 -7.71 -23.82 -15.60
C GLY A 3 -7.97 -23.22 -14.21
N GLY A 4 -7.95 -21.91 -14.12
CA GLY A 4 -8.32 -21.23 -12.88
C GLY A 4 -9.57 -20.38 -13.14
N GLN A 5 -10.62 -20.65 -12.39
CA GLN A 5 -11.77 -19.75 -12.31
C GLN A 5 -11.29 -18.39 -11.78
N ALA A 6 -11.94 -17.31 -12.19
CA ALA A 6 -11.74 -16.00 -11.58
C ALA A 6 -11.99 -16.10 -10.06
N MET A 7 -11.18 -15.42 -9.26
CA MET A 7 -11.32 -15.36 -7.81
C MET A 7 -11.55 -13.90 -7.41
N LEU A 8 -12.53 -13.67 -6.57
CA LEU A 8 -12.78 -12.41 -5.89
C LEU A 8 -12.72 -12.66 -4.38
N HIS A 9 -11.92 -11.87 -3.69
CA HIS A 9 -11.87 -11.79 -2.23
C HIS A 9 -12.36 -10.41 -1.79
N LEU A 10 -13.19 -10.36 -0.75
CA LEU A 10 -13.61 -9.13 -0.08
C LEU A 10 -13.40 -9.33 1.41
N GLY A 11 -12.82 -8.34 2.07
CA GLY A 11 -12.56 -8.37 3.50
C GLY A 11 -12.99 -7.07 4.19
N LEU A 12 -13.37 -7.23 5.46
CA LEU A 12 -13.68 -6.15 6.39
C LEU A 12 -12.94 -6.43 7.70
N ALA A 13 -12.22 -5.44 8.19
CA ALA A 13 -11.58 -5.48 9.49
C ALA A 13 -12.02 -4.28 10.33
N VAL A 14 -12.25 -4.51 11.63
CA VAL A 14 -12.51 -3.47 12.61
C VAL A 14 -11.62 -3.73 13.81
N SER A 15 -10.93 -2.71 14.30
CA SER A 15 -10.17 -2.77 15.55
C SER A 15 -10.43 -1.56 16.43
N ARG A 16 -10.33 -1.78 17.72
CA ARG A 16 -10.32 -0.73 18.75
C ARG A 16 -9.17 -1.02 19.70
N GLU A 17 -8.45 0.01 20.04
CA GLU A 17 -7.28 -0.04 20.90
C GLU A 17 -7.34 1.15 21.85
N GLU A 18 -7.15 0.91 23.13
CA GLU A 18 -6.91 1.95 24.13
C GLU A 18 -5.40 2.16 24.19
N ASP A 19 -4.96 3.41 24.28
CA ASP A 19 -3.54 3.74 24.28
C ASP A 19 -3.20 4.50 25.56
N ASP A 20 -2.23 3.99 26.29
CA ASP A 20 -1.70 4.63 27.50
C ASP A 20 -0.68 5.72 27.17
N ASP A 21 -0.19 5.77 25.92
CA ASP A 21 0.68 6.84 25.45
C ASP A 21 -0.10 8.13 25.26
N ASP A 22 0.38 9.20 25.88
CA ASP A 22 -0.29 10.51 25.83
C ASP A 22 -0.15 11.23 24.47
N THR A 23 0.74 10.73 23.60
CA THR A 23 1.01 11.36 22.31
C THR A 23 1.26 10.36 21.19
N ILE A 24 0.77 10.69 19.99
CA ILE A 24 1.04 9.91 18.78
C ILE A 24 1.49 10.82 17.64
N ARG A 25 2.16 10.26 16.65
CA ARG A 25 2.51 10.91 15.39
C ARG A 25 2.21 9.99 14.21
N ARG A 26 1.57 10.53 13.18
CA ARG A 26 1.38 9.85 11.89
C ARG A 26 2.22 10.55 10.82
N ARG A 27 2.83 9.77 9.94
CA ARG A 27 3.69 10.28 8.86
C ARG A 27 3.85 9.25 7.76
N ALA A 28 4.00 9.71 6.53
CA ALA A 28 4.28 8.85 5.38
C ALA A 28 5.58 9.24 4.69
N ARG A 29 6.16 8.26 3.98
CA ARG A 29 7.28 8.42 3.05
C ARG A 29 6.77 8.22 1.63
N PRO A 30 7.50 8.68 0.59
CA PRO A 30 7.35 8.11 -0.75
C PRO A 30 7.43 6.57 -0.65
N GLU A 31 6.78 5.85 -1.55
CA GLU A 31 6.80 4.37 -1.55
C GLU A 31 8.20 3.78 -1.79
N SER A 32 9.23 4.53 -1.42
CA SER A 32 10.64 4.16 -1.38
C SER A 32 11.08 4.01 0.08
N HIS A 33 11.39 2.79 0.52
CA HIS A 33 11.89 2.53 1.87
C HIS A 33 13.31 3.03 2.11
N GLN A 34 14.03 3.41 1.05
CA GLN A 34 15.42 3.92 1.12
C GLN A 34 15.47 5.43 1.39
N ASP A 35 14.36 6.14 1.18
CA ASP A 35 14.29 7.57 1.40
C ASP A 35 13.90 7.87 2.87
N SER A 36 14.64 8.79 3.50
CA SER A 36 14.33 9.31 4.83
C SER A 36 13.34 10.46 4.80
N HIS A 37 13.09 11.05 3.62
CA HIS A 37 12.15 12.13 3.42
C HIS A 37 10.73 11.76 3.84
N ARG A 38 10.00 12.71 4.42
CA ARG A 38 8.60 12.55 4.83
C ARG A 38 7.74 13.46 3.97
N LEU A 39 6.86 12.88 3.19
CA LEU A 39 5.91 13.63 2.38
C LEU A 39 4.91 14.39 3.23
N ILE A 40 4.39 13.72 4.26
CA ILE A 40 3.35 14.24 5.15
C ILE A 40 3.58 13.83 6.59
N ASN A 41 3.17 14.69 7.55
CA ASN A 41 3.46 14.50 8.95
C ASN A 41 2.53 15.32 9.86
N THR A 42 1.75 14.66 10.72
CA THR A 42 0.83 15.33 11.67
C THR A 42 1.52 16.12 12.77
N GLY A 43 2.83 16.00 12.93
CA GLY A 43 3.45 16.43 14.19
C GLY A 43 3.02 15.52 15.36
N LYS A 44 3.19 16.00 16.58
CA LYS A 44 2.70 15.31 17.79
C LYS A 44 1.22 15.66 18.02
N ILE A 45 0.38 14.64 18.08
CA ILE A 45 -1.01 14.74 18.50
C ILE A 45 -1.05 14.34 19.97
N ALA A 46 -1.53 15.21 20.84
CA ALA A 46 -1.56 14.99 22.29
C ALA A 46 -2.94 14.58 22.80
N ASN A 47 -3.01 14.19 24.06
CA ASN A 47 -4.21 13.83 24.81
C ASN A 47 -4.97 12.64 24.19
N ILE A 48 -4.26 11.64 23.73
CA ILE A 48 -4.85 10.44 23.13
C ILE A 48 -5.59 9.63 24.19
N ASP A 49 -6.75 9.12 23.81
CA ASP A 49 -7.59 8.22 24.61
C ASP A 49 -7.66 6.82 23.99
N GLY A 50 -7.49 6.72 22.66
CA GLY A 50 -7.47 5.45 21.96
C GLY A 50 -7.70 5.60 20.46
N PHE A 51 -7.75 4.46 19.79
CA PHE A 51 -7.89 4.36 18.35
C PHE A 51 -9.02 3.42 17.96
N SER A 52 -9.71 3.72 16.89
CA SER A 52 -10.50 2.74 16.15
C SER A 52 -10.15 2.76 14.69
N LYS A 53 -10.15 1.60 14.05
CA LYS A 53 -9.84 1.46 12.63
C LYS A 53 -10.93 0.64 11.96
N ILE A 54 -11.29 1.02 10.76
CA ILE A 54 -12.10 0.24 9.84
C ILE A 54 -11.26 0.05 8.59
N GLY A 55 -11.09 -1.19 8.16
CA GLY A 55 -10.40 -1.56 6.93
C GLY A 55 -11.33 -2.31 6.00
N LEU A 56 -11.31 -1.95 4.72
CA LEU A 56 -11.96 -2.67 3.64
C LEU A 56 -10.89 -3.16 2.68
N GLU A 57 -10.98 -4.38 2.24
CA GLU A 57 -10.05 -4.93 1.26
C GLU A 57 -10.75 -5.69 0.15
N ALA A 58 -10.17 -5.67 -1.03
CA ALA A 58 -10.61 -6.45 -2.16
C ALA A 58 -9.40 -6.99 -2.93
N ALA A 59 -9.48 -8.24 -3.39
CA ALA A 59 -8.51 -8.82 -4.30
C ALA A 59 -9.22 -9.60 -5.41
N TYR A 60 -8.71 -9.46 -6.62
CA TYR A 60 -9.23 -10.14 -7.79
C TYR A 60 -8.11 -10.78 -8.60
N VAL A 61 -8.32 -12.01 -9.03
CA VAL A 61 -7.40 -12.71 -9.93
C VAL A 61 -8.19 -13.37 -11.05
N ASN A 62 -7.77 -13.13 -12.27
CA ASN A 62 -8.28 -13.83 -13.43
C ASN A 62 -7.15 -14.05 -14.45
N ARG A 63 -6.71 -15.30 -14.58
CA ARG A 63 -5.61 -15.68 -15.48
C ARG A 63 -4.36 -14.83 -15.22
N ARG A 64 -3.93 -14.04 -16.22
CA ARG A 64 -2.74 -13.17 -16.16
C ARG A 64 -2.97 -11.87 -15.39
N PHE A 65 -4.22 -11.48 -15.19
CA PHE A 65 -4.61 -10.23 -14.52
C PHE A 65 -4.79 -10.46 -13.02
N SER A 66 -4.29 -9.54 -12.21
CA SER A 66 -4.64 -9.44 -10.80
C SER A 66 -4.78 -7.99 -10.37
N ALA A 67 -5.69 -7.75 -9.43
CA ALA A 67 -5.89 -6.45 -8.80
C ALA A 67 -6.10 -6.64 -7.30
N GLN A 68 -5.76 -5.62 -6.53
CA GLN A 68 -6.07 -5.53 -5.11
C GLN A 68 -6.25 -4.07 -4.71
N SER A 69 -7.07 -3.83 -3.69
CA SER A 69 -7.25 -2.51 -3.11
C SER A 69 -7.52 -2.63 -1.62
N GLU A 70 -7.13 -1.61 -0.89
CA GLU A 70 -7.47 -1.45 0.52
C GLU A 70 -7.88 -0.01 0.78
N PHE A 71 -8.81 0.17 1.70
CA PHE A 71 -9.20 1.43 2.30
C PHE A 71 -9.12 1.29 3.81
N VAL A 72 -8.50 2.25 4.47
CA VAL A 72 -8.41 2.29 5.94
C VAL A 72 -8.86 3.66 6.42
N ARG A 73 -9.78 3.67 7.36
CA ARG A 73 -10.13 4.84 8.16
C ARG A 73 -9.69 4.63 9.59
N GLN A 74 -8.89 5.56 10.12
CA GLN A 74 -8.49 5.59 11.52
C GLN A 74 -9.13 6.78 12.21
N LYS A 75 -9.87 6.51 13.29
CA LYS A 75 -10.33 7.53 14.22
C LYS A 75 -9.43 7.53 15.46
N ILE A 76 -8.99 8.72 15.87
CA ILE A 76 -8.20 8.94 17.07
C ILE A 76 -9.11 9.67 18.06
N ALA A 77 -9.46 9.03 19.17
CA ALA A 77 -10.16 9.64 20.26
C ALA A 77 -9.18 10.46 21.12
N ARG A 78 -9.60 11.66 21.54
CA ARG A 78 -8.80 12.54 22.39
C ARG A 78 -9.55 12.90 23.67
N ARG A 79 -8.84 12.87 24.80
CA ARG A 79 -9.39 13.32 26.09
C ARG A 79 -9.67 14.82 26.12
N ILE A 80 -8.85 15.61 25.41
CA ILE A 80 -8.99 17.06 25.28
C ILE A 80 -8.88 17.41 23.79
N GLY A 81 -9.83 18.19 23.28
CA GLY A 81 -9.95 18.54 21.88
C GLY A 81 -10.96 17.64 21.13
N SER A 82 -11.10 17.86 19.85
CA SER A 82 -11.97 17.05 18.99
C SER A 82 -11.28 15.77 18.57
N ASP A 83 -12.03 14.68 18.43
CA ASP A 83 -11.55 13.47 17.80
C ASP A 83 -11.09 13.76 16.36
N LEU A 84 -10.11 13.00 15.90
CA LEU A 84 -9.54 13.11 14.56
C LEU A 84 -9.87 11.88 13.72
N THR A 85 -9.98 12.06 12.42
CA THR A 85 -10.18 10.99 11.45
C THR A 85 -9.19 11.14 10.31
N PHE A 86 -8.45 10.07 10.02
CA PHE A 86 -7.52 10.00 8.91
C PHE A 86 -7.89 8.85 7.99
N ASP A 87 -7.79 9.08 6.70
CA ASP A 87 -8.15 8.12 5.67
C ASP A 87 -6.95 7.81 4.78
N GLY A 88 -6.90 6.58 4.31
CA GLY A 88 -5.93 6.18 3.30
C GLY A 88 -6.48 5.03 2.45
N TYR A 89 -6.11 5.01 1.18
CA TYR A 89 -6.43 3.91 0.29
C TYR A 89 -5.32 3.65 -0.72
N TYR A 90 -5.33 2.45 -1.26
CA TYR A 90 -4.60 2.17 -2.49
C TYR A 90 -5.40 1.24 -3.40
N ALA A 91 -5.09 1.31 -4.68
CA ALA A 91 -5.48 0.33 -5.67
C ALA A 91 -4.24 -0.08 -6.49
N TYR A 92 -4.08 -1.37 -6.70
CA TYR A 92 -3.00 -1.98 -7.43
C TYR A 92 -3.56 -2.92 -8.49
N ALA A 93 -3.02 -2.87 -9.70
CA ALA A 93 -3.31 -3.81 -10.76
C ALA A 93 -2.03 -4.32 -11.40
N SER A 94 -2.02 -5.57 -11.86
CA SER A 94 -0.90 -6.13 -12.59
C SER A 94 -1.34 -7.12 -13.65
N TYR A 95 -0.49 -7.27 -14.67
CA TYR A 95 -0.71 -8.17 -15.78
C TYR A 95 0.58 -8.88 -16.18
N PHE A 96 0.54 -10.20 -16.29
CA PHE A 96 1.65 -10.98 -16.83
C PHE A 96 1.68 -10.92 -18.35
N LEU A 97 2.80 -10.48 -18.91
CA LEU A 97 3.06 -10.53 -20.35
C LEU A 97 3.29 -11.96 -20.82
N THR A 98 3.83 -12.80 -19.94
CA THR A 98 4.00 -14.25 -20.11
C THR A 98 2.74 -15.02 -19.68
N ASN A 99 2.73 -16.34 -19.86
CA ASN A 99 1.57 -17.17 -19.55
C ASN A 99 1.54 -17.61 -18.06
N ASP A 100 1.77 -16.63 -17.17
CA ASP A 100 1.86 -16.82 -15.73
C ASP A 100 0.71 -16.11 -15.01
N ARG A 101 0.58 -16.35 -13.70
CA ARG A 101 -0.41 -15.71 -12.84
C ARG A 101 0.13 -15.48 -11.44
N ARG A 102 -0.44 -14.53 -10.71
CA ARG A 102 -0.23 -14.41 -9.27
C ARG A 102 -1.08 -15.48 -8.56
N PRO A 103 -0.47 -16.41 -7.83
CA PRO A 103 -1.25 -17.32 -6.99
C PRO A 103 -1.91 -16.56 -5.84
N TYR A 104 -3.10 -17.00 -5.44
CA TYR A 104 -3.81 -16.46 -4.29
C TYR A 104 -4.26 -17.62 -3.39
N SER A 105 -3.95 -17.51 -2.11
CA SER A 105 -4.39 -18.46 -1.08
C SER A 105 -5.66 -17.92 -0.42
N THR A 106 -6.75 -18.66 -0.54
CA THR A 106 -8.02 -18.28 0.12
C THR A 106 -7.99 -18.55 1.61
N SER A 107 -7.15 -19.49 2.08
CA SER A 107 -6.97 -19.78 3.51
C SER A 107 -6.20 -18.67 4.23
N ASP A 108 -5.23 -18.06 3.55
CA ASP A 108 -4.37 -17.04 4.13
C ASP A 108 -4.81 -15.61 3.73
N ALA A 109 -5.85 -15.52 2.89
CA ALA A 109 -6.33 -14.26 2.30
C ALA A 109 -5.18 -13.42 1.68
N ALA A 110 -4.24 -14.07 1.00
CA ALA A 110 -3.00 -13.45 0.55
C ALA A 110 -2.52 -13.94 -0.82
N PHE A 111 -1.81 -13.05 -1.51
CA PHE A 111 -1.07 -13.42 -2.72
C PHE A 111 0.19 -14.22 -2.37
N GLY A 112 0.37 -15.35 -3.02
CA GLY A 112 1.53 -16.22 -2.85
C GLY A 112 2.70 -15.89 -3.75
N THR A 113 3.74 -16.73 -3.67
CA THR A 113 4.95 -16.61 -4.47
C THR A 113 4.69 -17.03 -5.91
N VAL A 114 5.11 -16.19 -6.86
CA VAL A 114 5.06 -16.50 -8.29
C VAL A 114 6.15 -17.51 -8.63
N SER A 115 5.74 -18.59 -9.29
CA SER A 115 6.67 -19.56 -9.89
C SER A 115 6.47 -19.53 -11.41
N PRO A 116 7.48 -19.06 -12.17
CA PRO A 116 7.37 -19.03 -13.64
C PRO A 116 7.05 -20.38 -14.24
N SER A 117 6.20 -20.40 -15.26
CA SER A 117 5.83 -21.61 -15.98
C SER A 117 6.86 -22.01 -17.05
N SER A 118 7.75 -21.07 -17.43
CA SER A 118 8.84 -21.26 -18.39
C SER A 118 10.21 -21.11 -17.71
N PRO A 119 11.25 -21.83 -18.19
CA PRO A 119 12.63 -21.60 -17.75
C PRO A 119 13.14 -20.20 -18.13
N ASP A 120 12.54 -19.51 -19.08
CA ASP A 120 12.87 -18.14 -19.46
C ASP A 120 12.36 -17.10 -18.48
N GLY A 121 11.68 -17.54 -17.40
CA GLY A 121 11.11 -16.66 -16.38
C GLY A 121 9.77 -16.05 -16.78
N ALA A 122 9.28 -15.12 -15.96
CA ALA A 122 8.00 -14.46 -16.14
C ALA A 122 8.12 -12.93 -16.07
N TRP A 123 7.46 -12.22 -16.98
CA TRP A 123 7.39 -10.78 -17.02
C TRP A 123 6.02 -10.27 -16.60
N GLN A 124 6.01 -9.28 -15.72
CA GLN A 124 4.80 -8.66 -15.20
C GLN A 124 4.93 -7.13 -15.24
N ILE A 125 3.92 -6.46 -15.73
CA ILE A 125 3.75 -5.02 -15.57
C ILE A 125 2.74 -4.76 -14.43
N ALA A 126 2.91 -3.65 -13.75
CA ALA A 126 2.06 -3.28 -12.61
C ALA A 126 1.86 -1.77 -12.53
N ALA A 127 0.73 -1.36 -12.01
CA ALA A 127 0.44 0.02 -11.65
C ALA A 127 -0.21 0.05 -10.27
N ARG A 128 0.09 1.10 -9.50
CA ARG A 128 -0.50 1.38 -8.20
C ARG A 128 -0.81 2.86 -8.10
N ILE A 129 -1.95 3.16 -7.50
CA ILE A 129 -2.30 4.49 -7.01
C ILE A 129 -2.53 4.38 -5.50
N SER A 130 -2.11 5.37 -4.75
CA SER A 130 -2.41 5.47 -3.32
C SER A 130 -2.61 6.91 -2.91
N ASN A 131 -3.43 7.08 -1.87
CA ASN A 131 -3.68 8.35 -1.22
C ASN A 131 -3.64 8.15 0.29
N LEU A 132 -3.13 9.14 1.00
CA LEU A 132 -3.19 9.23 2.45
C LEU A 132 -3.44 10.67 2.84
N GLU A 133 -4.52 10.91 3.58
CA GLU A 133 -4.86 12.21 4.16
C GLU A 133 -4.64 12.20 5.67
N LEU A 134 -3.83 13.15 6.14
CA LEU A 134 -3.50 13.35 7.56
C LEU A 134 -3.91 14.73 8.06
N THR A 135 -4.82 15.41 7.35
CA THR A 135 -5.38 16.70 7.74
C THR A 135 -6.80 16.50 8.26
N ASP A 136 -7.05 16.85 9.49
CA ASP A 136 -8.40 16.92 10.07
C ASP A 136 -8.42 17.92 11.23
N ARG A 137 -9.38 18.83 11.23
CA ARG A 137 -9.64 19.85 12.27
C ARG A 137 -8.40 20.73 12.57
N ASP A 138 -7.82 20.55 13.76
CA ASP A 138 -6.65 21.29 14.24
C ASP A 138 -5.31 20.66 13.83
N ILE A 139 -5.35 19.56 13.12
CA ILE A 139 -4.16 18.88 12.58
C ILE A 139 -4.09 19.09 11.08
N THR A 140 -3.00 19.69 10.62
CA THR A 140 -2.64 19.87 9.20
C THR A 140 -1.44 18.99 8.89
N GLY A 141 -1.68 17.68 8.81
CA GLY A 141 -0.63 16.69 8.57
C GLY A 141 -0.29 16.49 7.09
N GLY A 142 -1.08 17.10 6.19
CA GLY A 142 -0.93 17.04 4.75
C GLY A 142 -1.66 15.88 4.08
N GLU A 143 -1.68 15.91 2.75
CA GLU A 143 -2.18 14.86 1.86
C GLU A 143 -1.06 14.39 0.95
N ALA A 144 -1.01 13.10 0.64
CA ALA A 144 -0.06 12.54 -0.31
C ALA A 144 -0.77 11.63 -1.31
N ASN A 145 -0.54 11.89 -2.59
CA ASN A 145 -1.00 11.11 -3.72
C ASN A 145 0.20 10.48 -4.42
N ILE A 146 0.21 9.17 -4.62
CA ILE A 146 1.34 8.48 -5.23
C ILE A 146 0.86 7.58 -6.36
N ILE A 147 1.53 7.67 -7.51
CA ILE A 147 1.38 6.75 -8.63
C ILE A 147 2.68 5.98 -8.78
N THR A 148 2.61 4.67 -8.82
CA THR A 148 3.77 3.81 -9.06
C THR A 148 3.52 2.93 -10.28
N LEU A 149 4.42 3.00 -11.25
CA LEU A 149 4.47 2.11 -12.41
C LEU A 149 5.63 1.14 -12.24
N GLY A 150 5.41 -0.14 -12.46
CA GLY A 150 6.40 -1.17 -12.19
C GLY A 150 6.51 -2.24 -13.27
N VAL A 151 7.73 -2.75 -13.42
CA VAL A 151 8.02 -3.96 -14.19
C VAL A 151 8.72 -4.95 -13.26
N ASN A 152 8.25 -6.19 -13.27
CA ASN A 152 8.84 -7.28 -12.51
C ASN A 152 9.29 -8.38 -13.49
N TYR A 153 10.50 -8.88 -13.29
CA TYR A 153 11.01 -10.08 -13.92
C TYR A 153 11.26 -11.15 -12.85
N TYR A 154 10.51 -12.22 -12.91
CA TYR A 154 10.68 -13.39 -12.07
C TYR A 154 11.58 -14.38 -12.82
N MET A 155 12.85 -14.43 -12.48
CA MET A 155 13.79 -15.37 -13.09
C MET A 155 13.45 -16.82 -12.72
N ASN A 156 13.07 -17.02 -11.46
CA ASN A 156 12.57 -18.29 -10.93
C ASN A 156 11.72 -18.01 -9.67
N ARG A 157 11.32 -19.05 -8.94
CA ARG A 157 10.54 -18.93 -7.70
C ARG A 157 11.25 -18.11 -6.61
N ASN A 158 12.56 -18.12 -6.60
CA ASN A 158 13.38 -17.54 -5.55
C ASN A 158 13.93 -16.14 -5.89
N LEU A 159 14.13 -15.81 -7.17
CA LEU A 159 14.79 -14.60 -7.61
C LEU A 159 13.90 -13.74 -8.49
N ARG A 160 13.69 -12.49 -8.05
CA ARG A 160 12.91 -11.47 -8.74
C ARG A 160 13.68 -10.16 -8.85
N PHE A 161 13.64 -9.57 -10.02
CA PHE A 161 14.08 -8.20 -10.30
C PHE A 161 12.85 -7.31 -10.46
N SER A 162 12.90 -6.11 -9.93
CA SER A 162 11.82 -5.13 -10.04
C SER A 162 12.40 -3.77 -10.34
N ALA A 163 11.75 -3.04 -11.26
CA ALA A 163 11.99 -1.63 -11.53
C ALA A 163 10.68 -0.88 -11.36
N ASN A 164 10.68 0.17 -10.56
CA ASN A 164 9.52 1.02 -10.32
C ASN A 164 9.86 2.47 -10.64
N TYR A 165 8.92 3.17 -11.25
CA TYR A 165 8.91 4.61 -11.37
C TYR A 165 7.79 5.15 -10.48
N ILE A 166 8.14 6.00 -9.54
CA ILE A 166 7.27 6.55 -8.50
C ILE A 166 7.10 8.03 -8.77
N LEU A 167 5.86 8.46 -8.86
CA LEU A 167 5.42 9.84 -8.96
C LEU A 167 4.68 10.14 -7.67
N ALA A 168 5.19 11.02 -6.85
CA ALA A 168 4.53 11.46 -5.64
C ALA A 168 4.16 12.93 -5.79
N ASP A 169 3.02 13.29 -5.23
CA ASP A 169 2.50 14.63 -5.10
C ASP A 169 2.01 14.76 -3.66
N SER A 170 2.51 15.74 -2.93
CA SER A 170 2.15 15.96 -1.54
C SER A 170 2.01 17.42 -1.20
N ASP A 171 0.99 17.73 -0.43
CA ASP A 171 0.70 19.04 0.15
C ASP A 171 0.78 18.91 1.68
N ASP A 172 1.74 19.57 2.28
CA ASP A 172 1.89 19.67 3.74
C ASP A 172 2.16 21.12 4.16
N ILE A 173 2.29 21.40 5.47
CA ILE A 173 2.57 22.74 6.02
C ILE A 173 3.88 23.35 5.47
N ALA A 174 4.83 22.51 5.06
CA ALA A 174 6.11 22.96 4.52
C ALA A 174 6.03 23.42 3.05
N GLY A 175 4.93 23.11 2.37
CA GLY A 175 4.67 23.41 0.96
C GLY A 175 4.47 22.14 0.12
N ASP A 176 4.21 22.34 -1.15
CA ASP A 176 4.03 21.25 -2.12
C ASP A 176 5.38 20.60 -2.43
N ASP A 177 5.41 19.28 -2.48
CA ASP A 177 6.60 18.48 -2.83
C ASP A 177 6.21 17.35 -3.78
N ASP A 178 6.80 17.38 -5.00
CA ASP A 178 6.49 16.47 -6.09
C ASP A 178 7.71 15.59 -6.45
N PRO A 179 8.21 14.75 -5.53
CA PRO A 179 9.39 13.94 -5.82
C PRO A 179 9.08 12.81 -6.79
N ASN A 180 9.97 12.64 -7.77
CA ASN A 180 9.98 11.50 -8.66
C ASN A 180 11.14 10.58 -8.31
N ALA A 181 10.90 9.27 -8.29
CA ALA A 181 11.94 8.31 -7.96
C ALA A 181 11.95 7.10 -8.91
N ILE A 182 13.14 6.61 -9.21
CA ILE A 182 13.35 5.30 -9.84
C ILE A 182 13.89 4.37 -8.76
N GLN A 183 13.20 3.25 -8.55
CA GLN A 183 13.63 2.23 -7.59
C GLN A 183 13.93 0.93 -8.33
N LEU A 184 15.12 0.39 -8.11
CA LEU A 184 15.51 -0.95 -8.55
C LEU A 184 15.61 -1.86 -7.33
N ARG A 185 15.07 -3.07 -7.43
CA ARG A 185 15.10 -4.06 -6.35
C ARG A 185 15.43 -5.44 -6.87
N ILE A 186 16.30 -6.12 -6.18
CA ILE A 186 16.55 -7.56 -6.31
C ILE A 186 15.99 -8.23 -5.06
N ARG A 187 15.15 -9.25 -5.23
CA ARG A 187 14.64 -10.04 -4.11
C ARG A 187 15.03 -11.49 -4.30
N TYR A 188 15.70 -12.04 -3.30
CA TYR A 188 15.98 -13.47 -3.18
C TYR A 188 15.22 -14.02 -1.96
N THR A 189 14.55 -15.16 -2.14
CA THR A 189 13.80 -15.87 -1.09
C THR A 189 14.31 -17.31 -1.05
N PHE A 190 14.71 -17.80 0.11
CA PHE A 190 15.23 -19.16 0.34
C PHE A 190 14.27 -19.97 1.21
#